data_72a79b260d2b81596d4b9526beb129e8
#
_entry.id   72a79b260d2b81596d4b9526beb129e8
#
_cell.length_a   1.000
_cell.length_b   1.000
_cell.length_c   1.000
_cell.angle_alpha   90.00
_cell.angle_beta   90.00
_cell.angle_gamma   90.00
#
_symmetry.space_group_name_H-M   'P 1'
#
loop_
_entity.id
_entity.type
_entity.pdbx_description
1 polymer ?
#
loop_
_entity_poly.entity_id
_entity_poly.type
_entity_poly.pdbx_seq_one_letter_code
_entity_poly.pdbx_strand_id
1 'polypeptide(L)'
;MRSFPLVLILLLAACAQPPRPAKAPASPPAAREERPLETDEYSLYELLEPDSASFHILYEVTAIDPGATVFFNPIRKGSEASGESVRDRATSKPLQFGQVSGEEARRSGLPGADLDTDYIRIHLPRPVTQDGGVRLLIEKTYKDPKSYLREGTDRIVFTRTLGIRRNAIVLPAGFEVISCNVPAQILSQPGGRLRVSLMHTGPDALPVTIRARRLPR
;
A
#
# COMPACT_ATOMS: atom_id res chain seq x y z
N MET A 1 -13.88 -24.56 102.52
CA MET A 1 -13.82 -25.16 101.18
C MET A 1 -13.83 -23.99 100.16
N ARG A 2 -12.69 -23.65 99.61
CA ARG A 2 -12.52 -22.55 98.68
C ARG A 2 -11.96 -23.17 97.37
N SER A 3 -12.75 -23.21 96.32
CA SER A 3 -12.37 -23.70 95.00
C SER A 3 -11.65 -22.56 94.21
N PHE A 4 -10.45 -22.83 93.72
CA PHE A 4 -9.74 -21.97 92.76
C PHE A 4 -10.01 -22.42 91.32
N PRO A 5 -10.29 -21.51 90.43
CA PRO A 5 -10.37 -21.87 89.05
C PRO A 5 -8.99 -21.87 88.40
N LEU A 6 -8.74 -22.90 87.59
CA LEU A 6 -7.57 -23.10 86.76
C LEU A 6 -7.68 -22.22 85.49
N VAL A 7 -6.83 -21.22 85.33
CA VAL A 7 -6.74 -20.40 84.13
C VAL A 7 -5.81 -21.08 83.13
N LEU A 8 -6.32 -21.55 82.02
CA LEU A 8 -5.58 -22.16 80.93
C LEU A 8 -5.12 -21.01 79.96
N ILE A 9 -3.84 -20.69 79.96
CA ILE A 9 -3.26 -19.74 79.05
C ILE A 9 -2.90 -20.46 77.76
N LEU A 10 -3.65 -20.17 76.65
CA LEU A 10 -3.34 -20.64 75.28
C LEU A 10 -2.24 -19.67 74.72
N LEU A 11 -1.03 -20.15 74.52
CA LEU A 11 0.02 -19.50 73.75
C LEU A 11 -0.23 -19.70 72.27
N LEU A 12 -0.71 -18.66 71.57
CA LEU A 12 -0.78 -18.61 70.12
C LEU A 12 0.64 -18.34 69.55
N ALA A 13 1.28 -19.36 69.00
CA ALA A 13 2.52 -19.21 68.25
C ALA A 13 2.18 -18.61 66.85
N ALA A 14 2.46 -17.33 66.66
CA ALA A 14 2.39 -16.68 65.36
C ALA A 14 3.54 -17.17 64.48
N CYS A 15 3.27 -18.04 63.52
CA CYS A 15 4.21 -18.37 62.47
C CYS A 15 4.40 -17.16 61.54
N ALA A 16 5.52 -16.44 61.71
CA ALA A 16 5.94 -15.39 60.77
C ALA A 16 6.36 -16.06 59.46
N GLN A 17 5.59 -15.88 58.39
CA GLN A 17 5.98 -16.28 57.05
C GLN A 17 7.13 -15.37 56.55
N PRO A 18 8.19 -15.96 55.95
CA PRO A 18 9.26 -15.14 55.39
C PRO A 18 8.71 -14.27 54.23
N PRO A 19 9.23 -13.05 54.06
CA PRO A 19 8.77 -12.17 52.96
C PRO A 19 9.01 -12.84 51.61
N ARG A 20 7.95 -12.90 50.78
CA ARG A 20 8.06 -13.35 49.38
C ARG A 20 9.06 -12.45 48.66
N PRO A 21 10.04 -13.02 47.92
CA PRO A 21 10.91 -12.21 47.09
C PRO A 21 10.08 -11.38 46.13
N ALA A 22 10.30 -10.06 46.11
CA ALA A 22 9.66 -9.16 45.17
C ALA A 22 9.99 -9.62 43.73
N LYS A 23 8.94 -9.87 42.95
CA LYS A 23 9.09 -10.21 41.52
C LYS A 23 9.81 -9.04 40.86
N ALA A 24 11.00 -9.29 40.30
CA ALA A 24 11.74 -8.29 39.53
C ALA A 24 10.80 -7.67 38.46
N PRO A 25 10.85 -6.36 38.23
CA PRO A 25 10.05 -5.74 37.19
C PRO A 25 10.38 -6.45 35.88
N ALA A 26 9.33 -6.91 35.16
CA ALA A 26 9.48 -7.50 33.84
C ALA A 26 10.20 -6.47 32.96
N SER A 27 11.28 -6.88 32.32
CA SER A 27 11.95 -6.04 31.30
C SER A 27 10.88 -5.57 30.29
N PRO A 28 10.89 -4.28 29.88
CA PRO A 28 9.96 -3.82 28.87
C PRO A 28 10.10 -4.73 27.65
N PRO A 29 8.99 -5.10 26.99
CA PRO A 29 9.07 -5.89 25.77
C PRO A 29 10.03 -5.18 24.82
N ALA A 30 11.00 -5.93 24.26
CA ALA A 30 11.90 -5.41 23.27
C ALA A 30 11.07 -4.69 22.20
N ALA A 31 11.42 -3.45 21.89
CA ALA A 31 10.74 -2.68 20.87
C ALA A 31 10.73 -3.55 19.59
N ARG A 32 9.53 -3.92 19.16
CA ARG A 32 9.36 -4.71 17.94
C ARG A 32 9.82 -3.80 16.81
N GLU A 33 10.94 -4.11 16.19
CA GLU A 33 11.43 -3.36 15.04
C GLU A 33 10.29 -3.30 14.02
N GLU A 34 9.85 -2.07 13.69
CA GLU A 34 8.75 -1.84 12.77
C GLU A 34 9.21 -2.18 11.36
N ARG A 35 8.70 -3.27 10.81
CA ARG A 35 8.90 -3.61 9.39
C ARG A 35 8.04 -2.68 8.53
N PRO A 36 8.55 -2.22 7.39
CA PRO A 36 7.72 -1.55 6.40
C PRO A 36 6.52 -2.43 6.05
N LEU A 37 5.33 -1.83 5.99
CA LEU A 37 4.11 -2.54 5.64
C LEU A 37 3.89 -2.44 4.13
N GLU A 38 3.51 -3.56 3.51
CA GLU A 38 3.08 -3.59 2.11
C GLU A 38 1.90 -2.62 1.85
N THR A 39 1.10 -2.36 2.89
CA THR A 39 0.02 -1.37 2.85
C THR A 39 0.50 0.07 2.70
N ASP A 40 1.80 0.35 2.73
CA ASP A 40 2.39 1.66 2.45
C ASP A 40 2.45 1.99 0.94
N GLU A 41 1.82 1.18 0.11
CA GLU A 41 1.68 1.40 -1.31
C GLU A 41 0.86 2.65 -1.65
N TYR A 42 1.26 3.32 -2.72
CA TYR A 42 0.58 4.48 -3.25
C TYR A 42 0.58 4.47 -4.77
N SER A 43 -0.56 4.76 -5.39
CA SER A 43 -0.65 4.97 -6.84
C SER A 43 -1.20 6.33 -7.18
N LEU A 44 -0.53 7.02 -8.09
CA LEU A 44 -1.00 8.23 -8.74
C LEU A 44 -1.29 7.91 -10.21
N TYR A 45 -2.50 8.26 -10.67
CA TYR A 45 -2.93 8.17 -12.06
C TYR A 45 -3.07 9.59 -12.62
N GLU A 46 -2.18 9.99 -13.49
CA GLU A 46 -2.28 11.27 -14.17
C GLU A 46 -2.95 11.07 -15.53
N LEU A 47 -4.22 11.48 -15.64
CA LEU A 47 -4.97 11.38 -16.89
C LEU A 47 -4.37 12.33 -17.91
N LEU A 48 -4.01 11.80 -19.08
CA LEU A 48 -3.50 12.56 -20.21
C LEU A 48 -4.66 13.15 -21.03
N GLU A 49 -4.36 13.71 -22.22
CA GLU A 49 -5.41 14.23 -23.08
C GLU A 49 -6.48 13.16 -23.37
N PRO A 50 -7.79 13.52 -23.28
CA PRO A 50 -8.89 12.55 -23.32
C PRO A 50 -8.88 11.63 -24.54
N ASP A 51 -8.49 12.15 -25.70
CA ASP A 51 -8.49 11.38 -26.96
C ASP A 51 -7.40 10.32 -27.02
N SER A 52 -6.40 10.39 -26.12
CA SER A 52 -5.36 9.37 -26.02
C SER A 52 -5.82 8.09 -25.31
N ALA A 53 -6.92 8.16 -24.53
CA ALA A 53 -7.34 7.09 -23.61
C ALA A 53 -6.21 6.56 -22.73
N SER A 54 -5.25 7.45 -22.40
CA SER A 54 -4.01 7.11 -21.72
C SER A 54 -3.86 7.86 -20.41
N PHE A 55 -3.16 7.25 -19.47
CA PHE A 55 -2.79 7.86 -18.19
C PHE A 55 -1.41 7.39 -17.75
N HIS A 56 -0.67 8.31 -17.17
CA HIS A 56 0.61 8.00 -16.53
C HIS A 56 0.37 7.49 -15.12
N ILE A 57 1.07 6.43 -14.74
CA ILE A 57 0.99 5.83 -13.41
C ILE A 57 2.33 6.01 -12.71
N LEU A 58 2.28 6.58 -11.52
CA LEU A 58 3.37 6.57 -10.56
C LEU A 58 2.96 5.63 -9.43
N TYR A 59 3.71 4.55 -9.22
CA TYR A 59 3.44 3.53 -8.21
C TYR A 59 4.62 3.43 -7.24
N GLU A 60 4.38 3.74 -5.98
CA GLU A 60 5.31 3.52 -4.89
C GLU A 60 4.93 2.25 -4.12
N VAL A 61 5.90 1.37 -3.92
CA VAL A 61 5.73 0.10 -3.21
C VAL A 61 7.00 -0.26 -2.44
N THR A 62 6.85 -0.99 -1.35
CA THR A 62 7.98 -1.52 -0.58
C THR A 62 8.04 -3.04 -0.73
N ALA A 63 9.12 -3.56 -1.30
CA ALA A 63 9.43 -4.98 -1.27
C ALA A 63 9.85 -5.36 0.16
N ILE A 64 9.13 -6.31 0.77
CA ILE A 64 9.29 -6.68 2.19
C ILE A 64 9.63 -8.14 2.44
N ASP A 65 9.64 -9.00 1.41
CA ASP A 65 9.91 -10.43 1.56
C ASP A 65 11.40 -10.66 1.87
N PRO A 66 11.77 -11.16 3.05
CA PRO A 66 13.16 -11.34 3.44
C PRO A 66 13.92 -12.24 2.47
N GLY A 67 15.11 -11.80 2.06
CA GLY A 67 15.95 -12.51 1.11
C GLY A 67 15.59 -12.25 -0.36
N ALA A 68 14.47 -11.60 -0.67
CA ALA A 68 14.11 -11.27 -2.04
C ALA A 68 15.16 -10.37 -2.70
N THR A 69 15.56 -10.71 -3.91
CA THR A 69 16.46 -9.95 -4.78
C THR A 69 15.77 -9.42 -6.03
N VAL A 70 14.51 -9.80 -6.22
CA VAL A 70 13.65 -9.38 -7.32
C VAL A 70 12.27 -8.99 -6.79
N PHE A 71 11.62 -8.07 -7.49
CA PHE A 71 10.23 -7.70 -7.26
C PHE A 71 9.45 -7.81 -8.58
N PHE A 72 8.19 -8.27 -8.52
CA PHE A 72 7.33 -8.42 -9.69
C PHE A 72 6.12 -7.50 -9.60
N ASN A 73 5.96 -6.63 -10.58
CA ASN A 73 4.79 -5.77 -10.71
C ASN A 73 3.92 -6.26 -11.88
N PRO A 74 2.67 -6.70 -11.63
CA PRO A 74 1.81 -7.20 -12.69
C PRO A 74 1.40 -6.09 -13.67
N ILE A 75 1.36 -6.42 -14.96
CA ILE A 75 0.77 -5.59 -16.00
C ILE A 75 -0.71 -5.96 -16.11
N ARG A 76 -1.60 -4.97 -15.97
CA ARG A 76 -3.04 -5.22 -16.03
C ARG A 76 -3.46 -5.73 -17.40
N LYS A 77 -4.21 -6.83 -17.42
CA LYS A 77 -4.79 -7.39 -18.66
C LYS A 77 -5.65 -6.35 -19.39
N GLY A 78 -5.40 -6.21 -20.68
CA GLY A 78 -6.12 -5.29 -21.57
C GLY A 78 -5.63 -3.85 -21.54
N SER A 79 -4.54 -3.55 -20.81
CA SER A 79 -3.80 -2.28 -20.89
C SER A 79 -2.52 -2.48 -21.71
N GLU A 80 -2.18 -1.49 -22.52
CA GLU A 80 -0.89 -1.42 -23.20
C GLU A 80 0.06 -0.57 -22.33
N ALA A 81 1.13 -1.17 -21.83
CA ALA A 81 2.13 -0.47 -21.02
C ALA A 81 3.25 0.09 -21.91
N SER A 82 3.73 1.27 -21.58
CA SER A 82 4.86 1.93 -22.27
C SER A 82 5.55 2.94 -21.36
N GLY A 83 6.78 3.32 -21.73
CA GLY A 83 7.52 4.38 -21.05
C GLY A 83 7.86 4.03 -19.59
N GLU A 84 8.14 2.75 -19.35
CA GLU A 84 8.43 2.27 -18.00
C GLU A 84 9.76 2.84 -17.50
N SER A 85 9.77 3.21 -16.22
CA SER A 85 10.97 3.48 -15.47
C SER A 85 10.86 2.93 -14.05
N VAL A 86 11.97 2.46 -13.51
CA VAL A 86 12.03 1.95 -12.13
C VAL A 86 13.22 2.54 -11.41
N ARG A 87 12.99 3.03 -10.19
CA ARG A 87 14.03 3.64 -9.34
C ARG A 87 13.95 3.10 -7.92
N ASP A 88 15.11 2.98 -7.28
CA ASP A 88 15.18 2.89 -5.82
C ASP A 88 14.75 4.23 -5.21
N ARG A 89 13.69 4.24 -4.43
CA ARG A 89 13.12 5.45 -3.86
C ARG A 89 14.06 6.15 -2.87
N ALA A 90 14.93 5.40 -2.19
CA ALA A 90 15.87 5.94 -1.21
C ALA A 90 17.05 6.70 -1.87
N THR A 91 17.53 6.20 -3.00
CA THR A 91 18.71 6.75 -3.68
C THR A 91 18.39 7.47 -4.98
N SER A 92 17.17 7.36 -5.48
CA SER A 92 16.71 7.81 -6.81
C SER A 92 17.48 7.18 -7.98
N LYS A 93 18.30 6.16 -7.74
CA LYS A 93 19.05 5.47 -8.79
C LYS A 93 18.12 4.58 -9.62
N PRO A 94 18.30 4.56 -10.96
CA PRO A 94 17.56 3.65 -11.81
C PRO A 94 17.92 2.20 -11.48
N LEU A 95 16.92 1.31 -11.57
CA LEU A 95 17.07 -0.12 -11.38
C LEU A 95 16.91 -0.85 -12.70
N GLN A 96 17.56 -2.01 -12.83
CA GLN A 96 17.38 -2.90 -13.96
C GLN A 96 16.02 -3.60 -13.86
N PHE A 97 15.27 -3.61 -14.94
CA PHE A 97 13.98 -4.28 -15.05
C PHE A 97 13.75 -4.83 -16.46
N GLY A 98 12.77 -5.70 -16.60
CA GLY A 98 12.32 -6.21 -17.89
C GLY A 98 10.95 -6.86 -17.79
N GLN A 99 10.23 -6.91 -18.91
CA GLN A 99 8.95 -7.61 -18.98
C GLN A 99 9.19 -9.12 -19.08
N VAL A 100 8.41 -9.88 -18.33
CA VAL A 100 8.44 -11.35 -18.32
C VAL A 100 7.01 -11.90 -18.33
N SER A 101 6.81 -13.08 -18.91
CA SER A 101 5.53 -13.79 -18.84
C SER A 101 5.25 -14.31 -17.42
N GLY A 102 3.98 -14.64 -17.13
CA GLY A 102 3.62 -15.28 -15.86
C GLY A 102 4.33 -16.60 -15.63
N GLU A 103 4.60 -17.36 -16.70
CA GLU A 103 5.38 -18.61 -16.61
C GLU A 103 6.82 -18.35 -16.18
N GLU A 104 7.47 -17.35 -16.77
CA GLU A 104 8.83 -16.95 -16.38
C GLU A 104 8.86 -16.34 -14.98
N ALA A 105 7.86 -15.56 -14.59
CA ALA A 105 7.72 -15.03 -13.25
C ALA A 105 7.66 -16.15 -12.20
N ARG A 106 6.89 -17.22 -12.46
CA ARG A 106 6.86 -18.41 -11.58
C ARG A 106 8.23 -19.07 -11.43
N ARG A 107 8.94 -19.26 -12.54
CA ARG A 107 10.27 -19.89 -12.51
C ARG A 107 11.32 -19.03 -11.81
N SER A 108 11.14 -17.73 -11.82
CA SER A 108 12.13 -16.77 -11.32
C SER A 108 11.80 -16.14 -9.96
N GLY A 109 10.87 -16.73 -9.18
CA GLY A 109 10.68 -16.36 -7.78
C GLY A 109 9.30 -15.88 -7.38
N LEU A 110 8.28 -15.98 -8.26
CA LEU A 110 6.87 -15.69 -7.95
C LEU A 110 6.00 -16.94 -8.15
N PRO A 111 6.00 -17.93 -7.22
CA PRO A 111 5.27 -19.18 -7.40
C PRO A 111 3.77 -19.02 -7.69
N GLY A 112 3.15 -17.95 -7.15
CA GLY A 112 1.74 -17.60 -7.33
C GLY A 112 1.43 -16.75 -8.56
N ALA A 113 2.37 -16.54 -9.50
CA ALA A 113 2.12 -15.72 -10.68
C ALA A 113 0.95 -16.26 -11.51
N ASP A 114 0.07 -15.38 -11.96
CA ASP A 114 -0.97 -15.67 -12.95
C ASP A 114 -0.28 -15.89 -14.32
N LEU A 115 -0.49 -17.07 -14.92
CA LEU A 115 0.15 -17.47 -16.19
C LEU A 115 -0.27 -16.60 -17.37
N ASP A 116 -1.48 -16.06 -17.33
CA ASP A 116 -2.03 -15.20 -18.37
C ASP A 116 -1.72 -13.72 -18.15
N THR A 117 -0.84 -13.38 -17.23
CA THR A 117 -0.44 -12.01 -16.89
C THR A 117 1.04 -11.82 -17.13
N ASP A 118 1.41 -10.72 -17.77
CA ASP A 118 2.80 -10.29 -17.88
C ASP A 118 3.19 -9.47 -16.64
N TYR A 119 4.48 -9.48 -16.33
CA TYR A 119 5.04 -8.81 -15.16
C TYR A 119 6.25 -7.96 -15.55
N ILE A 120 6.42 -6.84 -14.87
CA ILE A 120 7.70 -6.13 -14.82
C ILE A 120 8.51 -6.78 -13.71
N ARG A 121 9.56 -7.52 -14.07
CA ARG A 121 10.54 -8.06 -13.12
C ARG A 121 11.61 -7.02 -12.86
N ILE A 122 11.82 -6.68 -11.60
CA ILE A 122 12.72 -5.62 -11.14
C ILE A 122 13.84 -6.25 -10.31
N HIS A 123 15.09 -5.96 -10.63
CA HIS A 123 16.24 -6.35 -9.82
C HIS A 123 16.41 -5.36 -8.67
N LEU A 124 16.30 -5.84 -7.43
CA LEU A 124 16.47 -5.01 -6.25
C LEU A 124 17.95 -4.60 -6.07
N PRO A 125 18.25 -3.41 -5.55
CA PRO A 125 19.63 -2.93 -5.38
C PRO A 125 20.38 -3.67 -4.26
N ARG A 126 19.65 -4.38 -3.40
CA ARG A 126 20.14 -5.24 -2.32
C ARG A 126 19.06 -6.26 -1.95
N PRO A 127 19.42 -7.40 -1.35
CA PRO A 127 18.42 -8.30 -0.78
C PRO A 127 17.61 -7.60 0.31
N VAL A 128 16.33 -7.92 0.39
CA VAL A 128 15.45 -7.46 1.49
C VAL A 128 15.92 -8.08 2.80
N THR A 129 16.11 -7.27 3.84
CA THR A 129 16.52 -7.73 5.17
C THR A 129 15.32 -8.18 6.00
N GLN A 130 15.58 -8.88 7.13
CA GLN A 130 14.52 -9.31 8.06
C GLN A 130 13.70 -8.13 8.60
N ASP A 131 14.37 -6.99 8.87
CA ASP A 131 13.82 -5.85 9.58
C ASP A 131 13.61 -4.63 8.67
N GLY A 132 13.83 -4.78 7.36
CA GLY A 132 13.76 -3.70 6.41
C GLY A 132 13.04 -4.05 5.13
N GLY A 133 12.95 -3.05 4.24
CA GLY A 133 12.39 -3.20 2.90
C GLY A 133 13.20 -2.42 1.87
N VAL A 134 12.85 -2.62 0.62
CA VAL A 134 13.35 -1.84 -0.51
C VAL A 134 12.18 -1.09 -1.12
N ARG A 135 12.16 0.24 -0.96
CA ARG A 135 11.10 1.07 -1.52
C ARG A 135 11.40 1.40 -2.97
N LEU A 136 10.44 1.11 -3.83
CA LEU A 136 10.50 1.28 -5.26
C LEU A 136 9.59 2.42 -5.72
N LEU A 137 10.00 3.13 -6.75
CA LEU A 137 9.19 4.00 -7.57
C LEU A 137 9.14 3.41 -8.97
N ILE A 138 7.94 3.01 -9.39
CA ILE A 138 7.66 2.44 -10.71
C ILE A 138 6.77 3.41 -11.46
N GLU A 139 7.21 3.87 -12.62
CA GLU A 139 6.45 4.75 -13.50
C GLU A 139 6.16 4.03 -14.82
N LYS A 140 4.98 4.23 -15.37
CA LYS A 140 4.58 3.69 -16.67
C LYS A 140 3.37 4.44 -17.21
N THR A 141 3.18 4.42 -18.50
CA THR A 141 1.97 4.94 -19.15
C THR A 141 1.12 3.76 -19.62
N TYR A 142 -0.15 3.77 -19.26
CA TYR A 142 -1.14 2.83 -19.79
C TYR A 142 -2.01 3.53 -20.82
N LYS A 143 -2.22 2.86 -21.96
CA LYS A 143 -3.34 3.10 -22.86
C LYS A 143 -4.42 2.08 -22.51
N ASP A 144 -5.53 2.54 -21.98
CA ASP A 144 -6.62 1.68 -21.50
C ASP A 144 -7.98 2.36 -21.75
N PRO A 145 -8.54 2.21 -22.95
CA PRO A 145 -9.81 2.83 -23.31
C PRO A 145 -11.02 2.27 -22.54
N LYS A 146 -10.85 1.16 -21.80
CA LYS A 146 -11.89 0.65 -20.91
C LYS A 146 -11.90 1.36 -19.56
N SER A 147 -10.73 1.86 -19.13
CA SER A 147 -10.60 2.58 -17.86
C SER A 147 -10.71 4.09 -18.01
N TYR A 148 -10.30 4.67 -19.15
CA TYR A 148 -10.35 6.09 -19.38
C TYR A 148 -11.08 6.40 -20.69
N LEU A 149 -12.29 6.95 -20.57
CA LEU A 149 -13.24 7.15 -21.64
C LEU A 149 -13.56 8.63 -21.83
N ARG A 150 -13.83 9.01 -23.09
CA ARG A 150 -14.52 10.25 -23.42
C ARG A 150 -16.01 9.99 -23.59
N GLU A 151 -16.87 10.78 -22.95
CA GLU A 151 -18.33 10.78 -23.12
C GLU A 151 -18.75 12.10 -23.80
N GLY A 152 -19.13 12.03 -25.08
CA GLY A 152 -19.48 13.22 -25.86
C GLY A 152 -18.28 14.16 -26.09
N THR A 153 -18.53 15.47 -26.14
CA THR A 153 -17.53 16.48 -26.47
C THR A 153 -16.80 17.06 -25.27
N ASP A 154 -17.45 17.06 -24.10
CA ASP A 154 -17.02 17.81 -22.92
C ASP A 154 -16.82 16.96 -21.66
N ARG A 155 -17.12 15.66 -21.71
CA ARG A 155 -17.05 14.77 -20.53
C ARG A 155 -15.99 13.69 -20.65
N ILE A 156 -15.47 13.30 -19.52
CA ILE A 156 -14.56 12.16 -19.36
C ILE A 156 -15.02 11.29 -18.20
N VAL A 157 -14.72 10.00 -18.31
CA VAL A 157 -14.93 9.02 -17.23
C VAL A 157 -13.65 8.27 -17.01
N PHE A 158 -13.22 8.21 -15.77
CA PHE A 158 -12.20 7.28 -15.30
C PHE A 158 -12.88 6.22 -14.45
N THR A 159 -12.80 4.95 -14.86
CA THR A 159 -13.38 3.83 -14.12
C THR A 159 -12.35 2.71 -13.99
N ARG A 160 -12.10 2.28 -12.75
CA ARG A 160 -11.07 1.27 -12.48
C ARG A 160 -11.28 0.64 -11.11
N THR A 161 -11.07 -0.67 -11.01
CA THR A 161 -10.95 -1.34 -9.71
C THR A 161 -9.52 -1.18 -9.20
N LEU A 162 -9.36 -0.54 -8.05
CA LEU A 162 -8.08 -0.21 -7.42
C LEU A 162 -7.78 -1.22 -6.31
N GLY A 163 -6.70 -1.98 -6.46
CA GLY A 163 -6.25 -2.97 -5.47
C GLY A 163 -5.39 -2.37 -4.35
N ILE A 164 -4.94 -1.12 -4.54
CA ILE A 164 -4.06 -0.41 -3.61
C ILE A 164 -4.90 0.49 -2.72
N ARG A 165 -4.51 0.63 -1.45
CA ARG A 165 -5.31 1.38 -0.47
C ARG A 165 -5.23 2.90 -0.64
N ARG A 166 -4.08 3.43 -1.05
CA ARG A 166 -3.86 4.87 -1.23
C ARG A 166 -3.70 5.21 -2.71
N ASN A 167 -4.65 5.96 -3.23
CA ASN A 167 -4.69 6.32 -4.63
C ASN A 167 -4.97 7.80 -4.83
N ALA A 168 -4.47 8.36 -5.91
CA ALA A 168 -4.91 9.64 -6.41
C ALA A 168 -5.08 9.60 -7.92
N ILE A 169 -6.07 10.33 -8.41
CA ILE A 169 -6.33 10.54 -9.83
C ILE A 169 -6.23 12.03 -10.10
N VAL A 170 -5.36 12.43 -11.03
CA VAL A 170 -5.20 13.82 -11.46
C VAL A 170 -5.86 13.98 -12.81
N LEU A 171 -6.88 14.84 -12.86
CA LEU A 171 -7.61 15.14 -14.09
C LEU A 171 -6.78 16.03 -15.03
N PRO A 172 -7.04 16.02 -16.33
CA PRO A 172 -6.48 17.00 -17.26
C PRO A 172 -6.86 18.42 -16.87
N ALA A 173 -6.08 19.40 -17.29
CA ALA A 173 -6.38 20.80 -17.03
C ALA A 173 -7.73 21.23 -17.61
N GLY A 174 -8.44 22.08 -16.89
CA GLY A 174 -9.74 22.61 -17.32
C GLY A 174 -10.91 21.64 -17.21
N PHE A 175 -10.79 20.60 -16.39
CA PHE A 175 -11.90 19.71 -16.02
C PHE A 175 -12.28 19.88 -14.57
N GLU A 176 -13.59 19.80 -14.29
CA GLU A 176 -14.17 19.74 -12.94
C GLU A 176 -14.81 18.38 -12.68
N VAL A 177 -14.81 17.93 -11.42
CA VAL A 177 -15.47 16.68 -11.02
C VAL A 177 -16.97 16.86 -10.96
N ILE A 178 -17.73 16.04 -11.68
CA ILE A 178 -19.19 15.96 -11.60
C ILE A 178 -19.61 14.99 -10.50
N SER A 179 -18.97 13.82 -10.47
CA SER A 179 -19.27 12.79 -9.47
C SER A 179 -18.08 11.87 -9.24
N CYS A 180 -18.03 11.33 -8.02
CA CYS A 180 -17.16 10.22 -7.63
C CYS A 180 -18.04 9.25 -6.83
N ASN A 181 -18.00 7.96 -7.17
CA ASN A 181 -18.86 6.96 -6.51
C ASN A 181 -18.36 6.55 -5.12
N VAL A 182 -17.22 7.05 -4.69
CA VAL A 182 -16.61 6.78 -3.38
C VAL A 182 -16.21 8.10 -2.71
N PRO A 183 -16.13 8.17 -1.38
CA PRO A 183 -15.61 9.34 -0.68
C PRO A 183 -14.20 9.69 -1.14
N ALA A 184 -13.98 10.97 -1.44
CA ALA A 184 -12.70 11.45 -1.96
C ALA A 184 -12.40 12.87 -1.47
N GLN A 185 -11.13 13.20 -1.36
CA GLN A 185 -10.66 14.56 -1.18
C GLN A 185 -10.30 15.14 -2.55
N ILE A 186 -10.89 16.29 -2.91
CA ILE A 186 -10.63 16.98 -4.17
C ILE A 186 -9.80 18.24 -3.89
N LEU A 187 -8.65 18.34 -4.50
CA LEU A 187 -7.67 19.41 -4.32
C LEU A 187 -7.30 20.04 -5.66
N SER A 188 -7.27 21.36 -5.69
CA SER A 188 -6.68 22.09 -6.83
C SER A 188 -5.18 21.89 -6.89
N GLN A 189 -4.64 21.77 -8.11
CA GLN A 189 -3.22 21.66 -8.38
C GLN A 189 -2.77 22.75 -9.35
N PRO A 190 -1.46 23.04 -9.43
CA PRO A 190 -0.91 23.96 -10.43
C PRO A 190 -1.35 23.59 -11.85
N GLY A 191 -1.54 24.61 -12.70
CA GLY A 191 -1.96 24.44 -14.09
C GLY A 191 -3.45 24.13 -14.28
N GLY A 192 -4.30 24.42 -13.28
CA GLY A 192 -5.76 24.24 -13.39
C GLY A 192 -6.20 22.76 -13.42
N ARG A 193 -5.40 21.88 -12.83
CA ARG A 193 -5.71 20.46 -12.67
C ARG A 193 -6.39 20.20 -11.34
N LEU A 194 -7.18 19.13 -11.24
CA LEU A 194 -7.75 18.64 -9.99
C LEU A 194 -7.18 17.27 -9.65
N ARG A 195 -6.86 17.09 -8.37
CA ARG A 195 -6.44 15.82 -7.80
C ARG A 195 -7.56 15.26 -6.93
N VAL A 196 -8.01 14.06 -7.24
CA VAL A 196 -8.98 13.27 -6.47
C VAL A 196 -8.22 12.21 -5.70
N SER A 197 -8.10 12.37 -4.39
CA SER A 197 -7.36 11.46 -3.51
C SER A 197 -8.33 10.54 -2.78
N LEU A 198 -8.01 9.26 -2.74
CA LEU A 198 -8.82 8.19 -2.19
C LEU A 198 -8.00 7.40 -1.16
N MET A 199 -8.64 7.01 -0.07
CA MET A 199 -8.11 6.04 0.88
C MET A 199 -9.14 4.95 1.10
N HIS A 200 -8.75 3.71 0.88
CA HIS A 200 -9.60 2.54 1.08
C HIS A 200 -9.05 1.69 2.22
N THR A 201 -9.90 1.38 3.20
CA THR A 201 -9.51 0.62 4.41
C THR A 201 -10.06 -0.82 4.42
N GLY A 202 -10.92 -1.17 3.46
CA GLY A 202 -11.49 -2.51 3.32
C GLY A 202 -10.47 -3.54 2.78
N PRO A 203 -10.78 -4.83 2.91
CA PRO A 203 -9.92 -5.92 2.43
C PRO A 203 -9.99 -6.08 0.90
N ASP A 204 -11.10 -5.69 0.27
CA ASP A 204 -11.35 -5.91 -1.14
C ASP A 204 -10.86 -4.76 -2.00
N ALA A 205 -10.65 -5.02 -3.29
CA ALA A 205 -10.33 -3.97 -4.24
C ALA A 205 -11.51 -2.99 -4.42
N LEU A 206 -11.21 -1.69 -4.52
CA LEU A 206 -12.20 -0.60 -4.57
C LEU A 206 -12.58 -0.28 -6.03
N PRO A 207 -13.83 -0.52 -6.47
CA PRO A 207 -14.31 -0.04 -7.76
C PRO A 207 -14.55 1.48 -7.70
N VAL A 208 -13.75 2.22 -8.46
CA VAL A 208 -13.82 3.69 -8.53
C VAL A 208 -14.34 4.12 -9.89
N THR A 209 -15.26 5.09 -9.89
CA THR A 209 -15.73 5.77 -11.10
C THR A 209 -15.78 7.27 -10.81
N ILE A 210 -14.98 8.03 -11.56
CA ILE A 210 -14.96 9.49 -11.53
C ILE A 210 -15.49 10.00 -12.85
N ARG A 211 -16.49 10.90 -12.81
CA ARG A 211 -16.99 11.63 -13.98
C ARG A 211 -16.58 13.08 -13.85
N ALA A 212 -16.09 13.63 -14.92
CA ALA A 212 -15.68 15.02 -14.98
C ALA A 212 -16.15 15.67 -16.29
N ARG A 213 -16.32 16.98 -16.28
CA ARG A 213 -16.64 17.77 -17.46
C ARG A 213 -15.63 18.88 -17.68
N ARG A 214 -15.48 19.28 -18.93
CA ARG A 214 -14.65 20.43 -19.30
C ARG A 214 -15.34 21.72 -18.87
N LEU A 215 -14.60 22.61 -18.24
CA LEU A 215 -15.07 23.95 -17.91
C LEU A 215 -15.27 24.79 -19.18
N PRO A 216 -16.29 25.64 -19.25
CA PRO A 216 -16.40 26.63 -20.31
C PRO A 216 -15.14 27.51 -20.37
N ARG A 217 -14.70 27.83 -21.57
CA ARG A 217 -13.60 28.78 -21.77
C ARG A 217 -14.10 30.20 -21.63
#